data_cc14517249dd41d5d55828b4beac28fc
#
_entry.id   cc14517249dd41d5d55828b4beac28fc
#
_cell.length_a   1.000
_cell.length_b   1.000
_cell.length_c   1.000
_cell.angle_alpha   90.00
_cell.angle_beta   90.00
_cell.angle_gamma   90.00
#
_symmetry.space_group_name_H-M   'P 1'
#
loop_
_entity.id
_entity.type
_entity.pdbx_description
1 polymer ?
#
loop_
_entity_poly.entity_id
_entity_poly.type
_entity_poly.pdbx_seq_one_letter_code
_entity_poly.pdbx_strand_id
1 'polypeptide(L)'
;MKKISQRKTGILICILAAVCILAVSVQVQAASKKVIFAKANGSVKITLEKKDGSWHLTTGKKEKDKQLLASKIVYVKFSKESEFSTGYYAFNKKGILDTRRTFHVLDTKIGDVRFKGQYYFGENNGRLWVNKRDWKQVGKKKYFLSRTGRMYVNTWVQGYYVKADGQIAKSMRVPDGSYVDCDGRKCKKEEMSLSSLKKQLQAMVAGYSGEWSVYVKNLKTGDVISINDKAMRPASVIKLFAMAGTYDSIKNGRIKKTAEVDSLLEDMITVSDNESFNELARRNSSYGSFTDGCNVINRYLKKAGCTKTSCHSSLHPSSSSFTWDGQVNMASAKDAGMILEQIYRGKCVSAGYSREMLNLLLRQTRTWKIPAGLPYGVKCANKTGENDSCQNDVAIVYGKKTTYILCIFAQTDEYSGVNGIQTLSSRIYSALNR
;
A
#
# COMPACT_ATOMS: atom_id res chain seq x y z
N MET A 1 33.55 -65.84 22.68
CA MET A 1 34.40 -66.14 23.84
C MET A 1 35.08 -64.85 24.30
N LYS A 2 34.90 -64.65 25.49
CA LYS A 2 35.50 -64.04 26.66
C LYS A 2 35.21 -62.55 26.85
N LYS A 3 34.33 -62.38 27.85
CA LYS A 3 34.20 -61.35 28.88
C LYS A 3 35.51 -61.11 29.64
N ILE A 4 35.46 -60.01 30.37
CA ILE A 4 36.18 -59.61 31.60
C ILE A 4 37.04 -58.37 31.27
N SER A 5 36.77 -57.30 31.84
CA SER A 5 36.78 -56.66 33.15
C SER A 5 37.44 -55.26 33.02
N GLN A 6 36.74 -54.24 33.32
CA GLN A 6 37.31 -53.04 33.94
C GLN A 6 36.21 -52.26 34.73
N ARG A 7 36.09 -52.71 35.95
CA ARG A 7 35.63 -51.85 37.06
C ARG A 7 36.89 -51.48 37.84
N LYS A 8 37.03 -50.18 38.11
CA LYS A 8 37.91 -49.54 39.09
C LYS A 8 38.81 -48.46 38.47
N THR A 9 38.21 -47.36 38.01
CA THR A 9 38.94 -46.08 37.84
C THR A 9 37.99 -44.89 37.84
N GLY A 10 36.77 -45.03 38.46
CA GLY A 10 35.71 -44.02 38.43
C GLY A 10 35.48 -43.25 39.74
N ILE A 11 36.28 -43.42 40.76
CA ILE A 11 35.99 -42.84 42.11
C ILE A 11 37.01 -41.76 42.53
N LEU A 12 38.13 -41.57 41.82
CA LEU A 12 39.15 -40.61 42.26
C LEU A 12 39.12 -39.27 41.52
N ILE A 13 38.25 -39.08 40.50
CA ILE A 13 38.11 -37.84 39.74
C ILE A 13 36.98 -36.94 40.27
N CYS A 14 36.04 -37.48 41.03
CA CYS A 14 34.92 -36.67 41.55
C CYS A 14 35.24 -35.91 42.85
N ILE A 15 36.36 -36.14 43.52
CA ILE A 15 36.69 -35.45 44.79
C ILE A 15 37.62 -34.23 44.55
N LEU A 16 38.32 -34.14 43.43
CA LEU A 16 39.11 -32.95 43.11
C LEU A 16 38.28 -31.86 42.38
N ALA A 17 37.13 -32.16 41.83
CA ALA A 17 36.25 -31.17 41.22
C ALA A 17 35.36 -30.41 42.22
N ALA A 18 35.16 -31.00 43.43
CA ALA A 18 34.31 -30.36 44.46
C ALA A 18 35.08 -29.36 45.37
N VAL A 19 36.39 -29.33 45.32
CA VAL A 19 37.20 -28.43 46.15
C VAL A 19 37.61 -27.17 45.37
N CYS A 20 37.56 -27.18 44.04
CA CYS A 20 37.81 -25.98 43.19
C CYS A 20 36.59 -25.07 43.01
N ILE A 21 35.39 -25.45 43.47
CA ILE A 21 34.16 -24.64 43.34
C ILE A 21 33.92 -23.72 44.56
N LEU A 22 34.72 -23.85 45.63
CA LEU A 22 34.58 -23.04 46.84
C LEU A 22 35.56 -21.90 47.02
N ALA A 23 36.33 -21.54 45.98
CA ALA A 23 37.25 -20.40 46.00
C ALA A 23 37.07 -19.43 44.84
N VAL A 24 35.87 -19.37 44.18
CA VAL A 24 35.44 -18.20 43.47
C VAL A 24 34.85 -17.26 44.52
N SER A 25 35.72 -16.49 45.17
CA SER A 25 35.29 -15.31 45.87
C SER A 25 34.49 -14.46 44.85
N VAL A 26 33.19 -14.42 45.04
CA VAL A 26 32.36 -13.38 44.43
C VAL A 26 32.87 -12.07 44.97
N GLN A 27 33.85 -11.47 44.27
CA GLN A 27 34.07 -10.06 44.34
C GLN A 27 32.79 -9.46 43.74
N VAL A 28 31.77 -9.25 44.55
CA VAL A 28 30.79 -8.23 44.33
C VAL A 28 31.57 -6.92 44.27
N GLN A 29 32.04 -6.55 43.08
CA GLN A 29 32.43 -5.19 42.84
C GLN A 29 31.21 -4.35 43.19
N ALA A 30 31.25 -3.69 44.34
CA ALA A 30 30.34 -2.65 44.70
C ALA A 30 30.36 -1.66 43.52
N ALA A 31 29.30 -1.69 42.69
CA ALA A 31 29.16 -0.81 41.54
C ALA A 31 29.39 0.60 42.11
N SER A 32 30.45 1.26 41.71
CA SER A 32 30.80 2.61 42.17
C SER A 32 29.58 3.48 41.96
N LYS A 33 29.00 4.00 43.05
CA LYS A 33 27.85 4.88 43.00
C LYS A 33 28.17 6.06 42.08
N LYS A 34 27.59 6.06 40.86
CA LYS A 34 27.81 7.17 39.93
C LYS A 34 26.96 8.34 40.43
N VAL A 35 27.63 9.42 40.84
CA VAL A 35 27.00 10.62 41.41
C VAL A 35 27.35 11.81 40.52
N ILE A 36 26.34 12.58 40.15
CA ILE A 36 26.49 13.79 39.32
C ILE A 36 25.95 14.99 40.11
N PHE A 37 26.80 16.00 40.29
CA PHE A 37 26.41 17.27 40.92
C PHE A 37 25.91 18.25 39.87
N ALA A 38 24.78 18.92 40.12
CA ALA A 38 24.18 19.88 39.21
C ALA A 38 23.46 21.01 39.97
N LYS A 39 22.94 22.00 39.24
CA LYS A 39 22.06 23.06 39.77
C LYS A 39 20.71 22.95 39.13
N ALA A 40 19.65 23.01 39.94
CA ALA A 40 18.25 22.98 39.48
C ALA A 40 17.61 24.36 39.58
N ASN A 41 16.76 24.70 38.63
CA ASN A 41 15.97 25.93 38.58
C ASN A 41 16.79 27.21 38.94
N GLY A 42 18.00 27.26 38.40
CA GLY A 42 18.93 28.40 38.53
C GLY A 42 19.96 28.28 39.65
N SER A 43 19.61 27.97 40.89
CA SER A 43 20.52 28.07 42.03
C SER A 43 20.56 26.88 42.98
N VAL A 44 19.53 26.04 42.99
CA VAL A 44 19.42 24.93 43.94
C VAL A 44 20.45 23.84 43.60
N LYS A 45 21.34 23.52 44.52
CA LYS A 45 22.29 22.40 44.38
C LYS A 45 21.52 21.08 44.47
N ILE A 46 21.70 20.22 43.49
CA ILE A 46 21.10 18.88 43.43
C ILE A 46 22.16 17.82 43.15
N THR A 47 21.83 16.61 43.49
CA THR A 47 22.66 15.44 43.19
C THR A 47 21.78 14.44 42.43
N LEU A 48 22.30 13.93 41.31
CA LEU A 48 21.74 12.78 40.61
C LEU A 48 22.57 11.55 40.95
N GLU A 49 21.94 10.58 41.58
CA GLU A 49 22.59 9.32 42.00
C GLU A 49 21.98 8.17 41.25
N LYS A 50 22.81 7.30 40.65
CA LYS A 50 22.33 6.11 39.98
C LYS A 50 22.11 4.99 41.00
N LYS A 51 20.86 4.54 41.19
CA LYS A 51 20.44 3.44 42.07
C LYS A 51 19.52 2.49 41.25
N ASP A 52 19.78 1.20 41.36
CA ASP A 52 18.97 0.16 40.69
C ASP A 52 18.69 0.45 39.20
N GLY A 53 19.73 0.88 38.50
CA GLY A 53 19.65 1.23 37.08
C GLY A 53 18.96 2.57 36.76
N SER A 54 18.36 3.24 37.75
CA SER A 54 17.62 4.49 37.60
C SER A 54 18.36 5.68 38.20
N TRP A 55 18.17 6.88 37.62
CA TRP A 55 18.71 8.09 38.14
C TRP A 55 17.75 8.75 39.14
N HIS A 56 18.24 9.01 40.36
CA HIS A 56 17.47 9.60 41.44
C HIS A 56 17.99 11.03 41.71
N LEU A 57 17.06 11.99 41.74
CA LEU A 57 17.31 13.36 42.16
C LEU A 57 17.28 13.42 43.69
N THR A 58 18.34 13.91 44.29
CA THR A 58 18.37 14.25 45.72
C THR A 58 18.64 15.72 45.89
N THR A 59 17.97 16.33 46.85
CA THR A 59 18.10 17.75 47.20
C THR A 59 18.61 17.89 48.64
N GLY A 60 19.05 19.09 49.00
CA GLY A 60 19.41 19.41 50.39
C GLY A 60 18.21 19.29 51.36
N LYS A 61 18.50 19.36 52.68
CA LYS A 61 17.48 19.18 53.74
C LYS A 61 16.49 20.34 53.92
N LYS A 62 16.69 21.47 53.19
CA LYS A 62 15.78 22.66 53.32
C LYS A 62 14.42 22.41 52.68
N GLU A 63 13.34 22.96 53.28
CA GLU A 63 11.97 22.74 52.85
C GLU A 63 11.72 23.17 51.40
N LYS A 64 12.29 24.27 50.92
CA LYS A 64 12.25 24.75 49.54
C LYS A 64 12.93 23.79 48.57
N ASP A 65 13.83 22.93 49.00
CA ASP A 65 14.50 21.93 48.16
C ASP A 65 13.60 20.71 47.96
N LYS A 66 12.73 20.39 48.94
CA LYS A 66 11.72 19.31 48.83
C LYS A 66 10.62 19.65 47.85
N GLN A 67 10.29 20.91 47.61
CA GLN A 67 9.31 21.35 46.62
C GLN A 67 9.74 21.03 45.17
N LEU A 68 11.06 20.95 44.91
CA LEU A 68 11.58 20.49 43.61
C LEU A 68 11.13 19.07 43.25
N LEU A 69 11.04 18.17 44.24
CA LEU A 69 10.59 16.77 44.04
C LEU A 69 9.10 16.67 43.74
N ALA A 70 8.32 17.70 44.09
CA ALA A 70 6.91 17.76 43.75
C ALA A 70 6.66 18.28 42.31
N SER A 71 7.65 18.85 41.68
CA SER A 71 7.56 19.38 40.31
C SER A 71 7.64 18.25 39.31
N LYS A 72 6.71 18.25 38.34
CA LYS A 72 6.71 17.26 37.24
C LYS A 72 7.92 17.40 36.34
N ILE A 73 8.52 18.59 36.24
CA ILE A 73 9.73 18.89 35.46
C ILE A 73 10.65 19.82 36.22
N VAL A 74 11.95 19.68 35.96
CA VAL A 74 13.02 20.50 36.58
C VAL A 74 13.99 20.95 35.49
N TYR A 75 14.38 22.22 35.48
CA TYR A 75 15.50 22.70 34.69
C TYR A 75 16.81 22.37 35.40
N VAL A 76 17.67 21.58 34.74
CA VAL A 76 18.95 21.12 35.33
C VAL A 76 20.12 21.66 34.52
N LYS A 77 21.05 22.37 35.18
CA LYS A 77 22.29 22.84 34.61
C LYS A 77 23.41 21.91 35.05
N PHE A 78 24.00 21.19 34.11
CA PHE A 78 25.11 20.28 34.33
C PHE A 78 26.47 20.98 34.05
N SER A 79 27.57 20.42 34.58
CA SER A 79 28.94 20.76 34.18
C SER A 79 29.20 20.27 32.73
N LYS A 80 30.22 20.80 32.09
CA LYS A 80 30.58 20.40 30.70
C LYS A 80 30.98 18.92 30.57
N GLU A 81 31.43 18.30 31.66
CA GLU A 81 31.92 16.91 31.70
C GLU A 81 30.81 15.89 32.03
N SER A 82 29.57 16.32 32.14
CA SER A 82 28.45 15.42 32.46
C SER A 82 27.96 14.67 31.22
N GLU A 83 27.56 13.40 31.38
CA GLU A 83 26.84 12.63 30.36
C GLU A 83 25.43 13.20 30.07
N PHE A 84 24.94 14.13 30.88
CA PHE A 84 23.67 14.84 30.69
C PHE A 84 23.95 16.24 30.12
N SER A 85 23.10 16.65 29.19
CA SER A 85 23.08 18.02 28.67
C SER A 85 22.15 18.89 29.49
N THR A 86 22.54 20.18 29.70
CA THR A 86 21.67 21.16 30.37
C THR A 86 20.30 21.25 29.70
N GLY A 87 19.22 21.25 30.48
CA GLY A 87 17.85 21.35 29.98
C GLY A 87 16.81 20.95 31.00
N TYR A 88 15.56 20.80 30.51
CA TYR A 88 14.43 20.35 31.32
C TYR A 88 14.33 18.83 31.33
N TYR A 89 14.07 18.26 32.52
CA TYR A 89 13.94 16.84 32.77
C TYR A 89 12.68 16.55 33.57
N ALA A 90 12.01 15.44 33.26
CA ALA A 90 10.85 14.97 34.01
C ALA A 90 11.28 14.00 35.12
N PHE A 91 10.76 14.22 36.31
CA PHE A 91 10.96 13.33 37.46
C PHE A 91 9.59 12.91 38.04
N ASN A 92 9.53 11.72 38.56
CA ASN A 92 8.35 11.29 39.31
C ASN A 92 8.36 11.84 40.74
N LYS A 93 7.29 11.65 41.50
CA LYS A 93 7.15 12.11 42.89
C LYS A 93 8.22 11.57 43.86
N LYS A 94 8.92 10.50 43.48
CA LYS A 94 10.04 9.92 44.24
C LYS A 94 11.40 10.45 43.79
N GLY A 95 11.43 11.45 42.91
CA GLY A 95 12.65 12.02 42.35
C GLY A 95 13.35 11.14 41.34
N ILE A 96 12.70 10.12 40.78
CA ILE A 96 13.27 9.25 39.74
C ILE A 96 13.09 9.90 38.38
N LEU A 97 14.21 10.03 37.64
CA LEU A 97 14.24 10.57 36.29
C LEU A 97 13.47 9.65 35.32
N ASP A 98 12.53 10.22 34.59
CA ASP A 98 11.85 9.52 33.50
C ASP A 98 12.68 9.59 32.22
N THR A 99 13.35 8.50 31.89
CA THR A 99 14.15 8.35 30.67
C THR A 99 13.38 7.81 29.48
N ARG A 100 12.09 7.50 29.63
CA ARG A 100 11.26 6.99 28.55
C ARG A 100 11.03 8.06 27.49
N ARG A 101 11.07 7.67 26.24
CA ARG A 101 10.75 8.55 25.09
C ARG A 101 9.23 8.72 24.99
N THR A 102 8.67 9.67 25.75
CA THR A 102 7.24 9.84 25.90
C THR A 102 6.82 11.32 26.01
N PHE A 103 5.51 11.54 25.96
CA PHE A 103 4.90 12.84 26.19
C PHE A 103 4.47 12.99 27.63
N HIS A 104 4.72 14.17 28.20
CA HIS A 104 4.20 14.59 29.50
C HIS A 104 3.19 15.71 29.34
N VAL A 105 2.04 15.60 29.97
CA VAL A 105 1.06 16.69 30.08
C VAL A 105 1.54 17.62 31.18
N LEU A 106 1.85 18.88 30.83
CA LEU A 106 2.34 19.90 31.73
C LEU A 106 1.34 21.04 31.83
N ASP A 107 1.18 21.56 33.04
CA ASP A 107 0.55 22.84 33.35
C ASP A 107 1.33 23.44 34.53
N THR A 108 2.46 24.07 34.24
CA THR A 108 3.38 24.59 35.26
C THR A 108 4.19 25.78 34.74
N LYS A 109 4.75 26.56 35.64
CA LYS A 109 5.70 27.65 35.35
C LYS A 109 7.03 27.35 36.02
N ILE A 110 8.12 27.49 35.28
CA ILE A 110 9.50 27.35 35.80
C ILE A 110 10.29 28.58 35.37
N GLY A 111 10.70 29.40 36.34
CA GLY A 111 11.18 30.76 36.06
C GLY A 111 10.14 31.54 35.29
N ASP A 112 10.52 32.14 34.17
CA ASP A 112 9.61 32.90 33.30
C ASP A 112 8.90 32.02 32.23
N VAL A 113 9.20 30.74 32.16
CA VAL A 113 8.68 29.84 31.11
C VAL A 113 7.41 29.15 31.61
N ARG A 114 6.27 29.40 30.92
CA ARG A 114 4.99 28.69 31.14
C ARG A 114 4.92 27.47 30.24
N PHE A 115 4.71 26.30 30.83
CA PHE A 115 4.44 25.02 30.16
C PHE A 115 2.97 24.71 30.27
N LYS A 116 2.24 24.65 29.12
CA LYS A 116 0.84 24.25 29.06
C LYS A 116 0.60 23.39 27.83
N GLY A 117 0.25 22.12 28.03
CA GLY A 117 0.02 21.14 26.98
C GLY A 117 0.87 19.88 27.08
N GLN A 118 1.00 19.15 25.96
CA GLN A 118 1.82 17.95 25.88
C GLN A 118 3.21 18.26 25.34
N TYR A 119 4.24 17.81 26.03
CA TYR A 119 5.64 18.04 25.69
C TYR A 119 6.39 16.72 25.57
N TYR A 120 7.25 16.60 24.57
CA TYR A 120 8.02 15.39 24.31
C TYR A 120 9.35 15.40 25.04
N PHE A 121 9.56 14.37 25.86
CA PHE A 121 10.83 14.06 26.53
C PHE A 121 11.43 12.81 25.90
N GLY A 122 12.69 12.78 25.61
CA GLY A 122 13.29 11.61 24.99
C GLY A 122 14.59 11.86 24.25
N GLU A 123 15.17 13.04 24.42
CA GLU A 123 16.55 13.31 24.02
C GLU A 123 17.49 13.12 25.19
N ASN A 124 18.71 12.72 24.92
CA ASN A 124 19.82 12.66 25.88
C ASN A 124 19.37 12.28 27.29
N ASN A 125 19.04 11.02 27.52
CA ASN A 125 18.62 10.48 28.84
C ASN A 125 17.35 11.13 29.44
N GLY A 126 16.36 11.43 28.62
CA GLY A 126 15.06 11.93 29.06
C GLY A 126 14.95 13.47 29.11
N ARG A 127 15.84 14.18 28.44
CA ARG A 127 15.72 15.65 28.30
C ARG A 127 14.53 16.01 27.42
N LEU A 128 13.88 17.15 27.77
CA LEU A 128 12.85 17.76 26.91
C LEU A 128 13.47 18.09 25.54
N TRP A 129 12.77 17.65 24.49
CA TRP A 129 13.16 17.98 23.13
C TRP A 129 12.90 19.47 22.86
N VAL A 130 13.95 20.24 22.68
CA VAL A 130 13.96 21.66 22.29
C VAL A 130 14.85 21.81 21.09
N ASN A 131 14.27 22.07 19.93
CA ASN A 131 15.02 22.18 18.68
C ASN A 131 14.19 22.92 17.63
N LYS A 132 14.36 22.59 16.37
CA LYS A 132 13.59 23.14 15.26
C LYS A 132 12.11 22.75 15.39
N ARG A 133 11.22 23.63 14.93
CA ARG A 133 9.79 23.31 14.73
C ARG A 133 9.70 22.29 13.60
N ASP A 134 9.41 21.02 13.90
CA ASP A 134 9.46 19.95 12.91
C ASP A 134 8.67 18.71 13.35
N TRP A 135 8.55 17.74 12.42
CA TRP A 135 8.01 16.41 12.67
C TRP A 135 9.01 15.53 13.44
N LYS A 136 8.53 14.92 14.50
CA LYS A 136 9.30 13.97 15.31
C LYS A 136 8.67 12.58 15.28
N GLN A 137 9.46 11.55 14.95
CA GLN A 137 9.06 10.16 15.08
C GLN A 137 9.15 9.74 16.54
N VAL A 138 8.05 9.20 17.10
CA VAL A 138 7.97 8.63 18.44
C VAL A 138 7.32 7.26 18.35
N GLY A 139 8.09 6.19 18.49
CA GLY A 139 7.66 4.83 18.18
C GLY A 139 7.25 4.72 16.71
N LYS A 140 6.08 4.13 16.44
CA LYS A 140 5.52 4.00 15.08
C LYS A 140 4.76 5.25 14.60
N LYS A 141 4.66 6.30 15.40
CA LYS A 141 3.84 7.48 15.13
C LYS A 141 4.69 8.73 14.92
N LYS A 142 4.16 9.69 14.15
CA LYS A 142 4.82 10.95 13.81
C LYS A 142 4.01 12.12 14.37
N TYR A 143 4.68 13.05 15.05
CA TYR A 143 4.06 14.21 15.71
C TYR A 143 4.76 15.50 15.28
N PHE A 144 4.01 16.59 15.18
CA PHE A 144 4.59 17.89 14.91
C PHE A 144 4.83 18.63 16.23
N LEU A 145 6.07 19.05 16.47
CA LEU A 145 6.48 19.69 17.71
C LEU A 145 6.90 21.14 17.48
N SER A 146 6.63 22.00 18.45
CA SER A 146 7.12 23.38 18.49
C SER A 146 8.62 23.40 18.81
N ARG A 147 9.22 24.57 18.68
CA ARG A 147 10.62 24.80 19.12
C ARG A 147 10.85 24.49 20.60
N THR A 148 9.81 24.57 21.44
CA THR A 148 9.87 24.27 22.87
C THR A 148 9.47 22.84 23.22
N GLY A 149 9.33 21.95 22.21
CA GLY A 149 8.93 20.55 22.41
C GLY A 149 7.45 20.32 22.65
N ARG A 150 6.59 21.36 22.56
CA ARG A 150 5.15 21.21 22.69
C ARG A 150 4.55 20.58 21.43
N MET A 151 3.67 19.59 21.61
CA MET A 151 2.94 18.97 20.55
C MET A 151 1.83 19.88 20.00
N TYR A 152 1.72 19.98 18.68
CA TYR A 152 0.59 20.63 18.02
C TYR A 152 -0.60 19.67 18.00
N VAL A 153 -1.78 20.21 18.29
CA VAL A 153 -3.07 19.49 18.28
C VAL A 153 -4.18 20.38 17.71
N ASN A 154 -5.19 19.75 17.10
CA ASN A 154 -6.38 20.40 16.54
C ASN A 154 -6.06 21.59 15.63
N THR A 155 -5.08 21.47 14.75
CA THR A 155 -4.64 22.56 13.88
C THR A 155 -3.97 22.06 12.60
N TRP A 156 -3.85 22.96 11.64
CA TRP A 156 -3.10 22.73 10.41
C TRP A 156 -1.61 23.00 10.61
N VAL A 157 -0.76 22.08 10.16
CA VAL A 157 0.69 22.23 10.14
C VAL A 157 1.26 21.68 8.82
N GLN A 158 1.98 22.51 8.08
CA GLN A 158 2.60 22.13 6.81
C GLN A 158 1.65 21.40 5.83
N GLY A 159 0.38 21.84 5.76
CA GLY A 159 -0.63 21.25 4.88
C GLY A 159 -1.31 19.98 5.39
N TYR A 160 -1.03 19.54 6.62
CA TYR A 160 -1.67 18.42 7.31
C TYR A 160 -2.49 18.93 8.52
N TYR A 161 -3.68 18.36 8.74
CA TYR A 161 -4.42 18.60 9.98
C TYR A 161 -4.02 17.58 11.04
N VAL A 162 -3.59 18.06 12.21
CA VAL A 162 -3.30 17.22 13.37
C VAL A 162 -4.48 17.24 14.35
N LYS A 163 -4.94 16.06 14.75
CA LYS A 163 -6.07 15.84 15.66
C LYS A 163 -5.69 16.16 17.12
N ALA A 164 -6.66 16.02 18.04
CA ALA A 164 -6.46 16.19 19.47
C ALA A 164 -5.37 15.28 20.07
N ASP A 165 -5.17 14.09 19.49
CA ASP A 165 -4.12 13.13 19.87
C ASP A 165 -2.76 13.40 19.19
N GLY A 166 -2.64 14.50 18.45
CA GLY A 166 -1.44 14.89 17.70
C GLY A 166 -1.20 14.09 16.43
N GLN A 167 -2.07 13.14 16.07
CA GLN A 167 -1.92 12.35 14.84
C GLN A 167 -2.48 13.10 13.64
N ILE A 168 -1.90 12.87 12.45
CA ILE A 168 -2.45 13.40 11.20
C ILE A 168 -3.85 12.83 10.97
N ALA A 169 -4.82 13.69 10.70
CA ALA A 169 -6.15 13.30 10.26
C ALA A 169 -6.06 12.69 8.85
N LYS A 170 -6.81 11.61 8.57
CA LYS A 170 -6.81 10.91 7.28
C LYS A 170 -8.21 10.49 6.89
N SER A 171 -8.55 10.63 5.61
CA SER A 171 -9.84 10.20 5.02
C SER A 171 -11.05 10.67 5.83
N MET A 172 -11.07 11.94 6.24
CA MET A 172 -12.14 12.48 7.08
C MET A 172 -12.39 13.96 6.83
N ARG A 173 -13.55 14.44 7.29
CA ARG A 173 -13.82 15.86 7.45
C ARG A 173 -13.22 16.32 8.79
N VAL A 174 -12.49 17.43 8.77
CA VAL A 174 -11.90 18.04 9.98
C VAL A 174 -12.78 19.16 10.53
N PRO A 175 -12.59 19.63 11.79
CA PRO A 175 -13.51 20.54 12.47
C PRO A 175 -13.77 21.88 11.77
N ASP A 176 -12.84 22.37 10.93
CA ASP A 176 -13.04 23.60 10.14
C ASP A 176 -13.91 23.39 8.88
N GLY A 177 -14.43 22.17 8.68
CA GLY A 177 -15.24 21.80 7.53
C GLY A 177 -14.47 21.30 6.30
N SER A 178 -13.14 21.37 6.30
CA SER A 178 -12.31 20.85 5.22
C SER A 178 -12.27 19.32 5.22
N TYR A 179 -11.91 18.73 4.07
CA TYR A 179 -11.65 17.30 3.92
C TYR A 179 -10.16 17.03 3.79
N VAL A 180 -9.71 15.90 4.30
CA VAL A 180 -8.36 15.37 4.10
C VAL A 180 -8.40 13.99 3.49
N ASP A 181 -7.47 13.72 2.56
CA ASP A 181 -7.33 12.44 1.86
C ASP A 181 -6.69 11.35 2.74
N CYS A 182 -6.40 10.21 2.16
CA CYS A 182 -5.79 9.08 2.88
C CYS A 182 -4.35 9.35 3.34
N ASP A 183 -3.68 10.36 2.79
CA ASP A 183 -2.35 10.79 3.20
C ASP A 183 -2.40 11.95 4.21
N GLY A 184 -3.59 12.52 4.43
CA GLY A 184 -3.84 13.60 5.37
C GLY A 184 -3.72 15.00 4.78
N ARG A 185 -3.67 15.12 3.45
CA ARG A 185 -3.61 16.41 2.75
C ARG A 185 -5.02 16.96 2.53
N LYS A 186 -5.16 18.29 2.54
CA LYS A 186 -6.41 18.94 2.21
C LYS A 186 -6.86 18.62 0.79
N CYS A 187 -8.13 18.23 0.63
CA CYS A 187 -8.70 17.79 -0.66
C CYS A 187 -10.21 18.12 -0.73
N LYS A 188 -10.82 17.90 -1.90
CA LYS A 188 -12.28 17.87 -2.05
C LYS A 188 -12.84 16.55 -1.49
N LYS A 189 -14.13 16.50 -1.18
CA LYS A 189 -14.80 15.30 -0.67
C LYS A 189 -14.69 14.11 -1.62
N GLU A 190 -14.84 14.37 -2.91
CA GLU A 190 -14.76 13.37 -3.98
C GLU A 190 -13.35 12.78 -4.09
N GLU A 191 -12.32 13.63 -4.03
CA GLU A 191 -10.89 13.24 -4.08
C GLU A 191 -10.52 12.40 -2.86
N MET A 192 -11.05 12.73 -1.67
CA MET A 192 -10.87 11.93 -0.46
C MET A 192 -11.41 10.50 -0.66
N SER A 193 -12.58 10.36 -1.24
CA SER A 193 -13.21 9.06 -1.48
C SER A 193 -12.41 8.22 -2.48
N LEU A 194 -11.95 8.82 -3.57
CA LEU A 194 -11.15 8.16 -4.60
C LEU A 194 -9.78 7.72 -4.09
N SER A 195 -9.06 8.60 -3.38
CA SER A 195 -7.76 8.27 -2.81
C SER A 195 -7.85 7.16 -1.76
N SER A 196 -8.91 7.18 -0.94
CA SER A 196 -9.20 6.12 0.03
C SER A 196 -9.48 4.78 -0.65
N LEU A 197 -10.28 4.76 -1.71
CA LEU A 197 -10.55 3.56 -2.51
C LEU A 197 -9.26 3.02 -3.13
N LYS A 198 -8.46 3.87 -3.79
CA LYS A 198 -7.18 3.47 -4.38
C LYS A 198 -6.28 2.77 -3.37
N LYS A 199 -6.12 3.34 -2.17
CA LYS A 199 -5.30 2.77 -1.11
C LYS A 199 -5.81 1.41 -0.62
N GLN A 200 -7.13 1.25 -0.50
CA GLN A 200 -7.74 -0.03 -0.14
C GLN A 200 -7.48 -1.10 -1.21
N LEU A 201 -7.68 -0.76 -2.49
CA LEU A 201 -7.41 -1.68 -3.59
C LEU A 201 -5.94 -2.07 -3.67
N GLN A 202 -5.01 -1.11 -3.45
CA GLN A 202 -3.57 -1.40 -3.38
C GLN A 202 -3.22 -2.39 -2.25
N ALA A 203 -3.83 -2.22 -1.07
CA ALA A 203 -3.62 -3.12 0.06
C ALA A 203 -4.19 -4.54 -0.22
N MET A 204 -5.35 -4.62 -0.87
CA MET A 204 -5.94 -5.91 -1.29
C MET A 204 -5.03 -6.62 -2.29
N VAL A 205 -4.62 -5.93 -3.34
CA VAL A 205 -3.75 -6.47 -4.40
C VAL A 205 -2.40 -6.92 -3.85
N ALA A 206 -1.81 -6.17 -2.91
CA ALA A 206 -0.55 -6.54 -2.25
C ALA A 206 -0.65 -7.80 -1.38
N GLY A 207 -1.86 -8.18 -0.95
CA GLY A 207 -2.12 -9.41 -0.20
C GLY A 207 -2.46 -10.63 -1.07
N TYR A 208 -2.58 -10.48 -2.39
CA TYR A 208 -2.89 -11.57 -3.31
C TYR A 208 -1.61 -12.25 -3.82
N SER A 209 -1.71 -13.55 -4.10
CA SER A 209 -0.63 -14.29 -4.77
C SER A 209 -0.51 -13.87 -6.25
N GLY A 210 0.71 -13.91 -6.77
CA GLY A 210 1.01 -13.58 -8.16
C GLY A 210 1.05 -12.08 -8.45
N GLU A 211 0.98 -11.72 -9.73
CA GLU A 211 1.07 -10.34 -10.20
C GLU A 211 -0.29 -9.80 -10.63
N TRP A 212 -0.65 -8.64 -10.13
CA TRP A 212 -1.96 -8.03 -10.37
C TRP A 212 -1.83 -6.62 -10.94
N SER A 213 -2.65 -6.30 -11.93
CA SER A 213 -2.86 -4.97 -12.47
C SER A 213 -4.35 -4.63 -12.47
N VAL A 214 -4.70 -3.45 -11.97
CA VAL A 214 -6.09 -3.00 -11.88
C VAL A 214 -6.23 -1.61 -12.46
N TYR A 215 -7.19 -1.44 -13.37
CA TYR A 215 -7.58 -0.14 -13.92
C TYR A 215 -9.07 0.08 -13.72
N VAL A 216 -9.43 1.21 -13.11
CA VAL A 216 -10.81 1.65 -12.90
C VAL A 216 -10.95 3.06 -13.47
N LYS A 217 -11.99 3.31 -14.28
CA LYS A 217 -12.33 4.65 -14.73
C LYS A 217 -13.82 4.93 -14.56
N ASN A 218 -14.15 5.94 -13.76
CA ASN A 218 -15.52 6.44 -13.65
C ASN A 218 -15.86 7.25 -14.92
N LEU A 219 -16.80 6.78 -15.73
CA LEU A 219 -17.13 7.41 -17.03
C LEU A 219 -17.93 8.71 -16.90
N LYS A 220 -18.50 8.98 -15.72
CA LYS A 220 -19.23 10.23 -15.42
C LYS A 220 -18.30 11.34 -14.96
N THR A 221 -17.35 11.05 -14.07
CA THR A 221 -16.45 12.06 -13.48
C THR A 221 -15.10 12.13 -14.20
N GLY A 222 -14.71 11.08 -14.90
CA GLY A 222 -13.38 10.93 -15.51
C GLY A 222 -12.30 10.42 -14.56
N ASP A 223 -12.63 10.21 -13.28
CA ASP A 223 -11.68 9.73 -12.25
C ASP A 223 -11.08 8.38 -12.61
N VAL A 224 -9.80 8.23 -12.35
CA VAL A 224 -9.02 7.02 -12.66
C VAL A 224 -8.29 6.50 -11.44
N ILE A 225 -8.38 5.18 -11.24
CA ILE A 225 -7.45 4.42 -10.39
C ILE A 225 -6.67 3.48 -11.31
N SER A 226 -5.35 3.54 -11.23
CA SER A 226 -4.44 2.63 -11.93
C SER A 226 -3.44 2.08 -10.92
N ILE A 227 -3.34 0.75 -10.87
CA ILE A 227 -2.46 0.00 -9.96
C ILE A 227 -1.63 -0.95 -10.82
N ASN A 228 -0.30 -0.88 -10.68
CA ASN A 228 0.66 -1.74 -11.37
C ASN A 228 0.44 -1.79 -12.90
N ASP A 229 0.32 -0.62 -13.56
CA ASP A 229 0.12 -0.55 -15.01
C ASP A 229 1.37 -1.03 -15.77
N LYS A 230 1.33 -2.29 -16.21
CA LYS A 230 2.38 -2.94 -17.00
C LYS A 230 1.79 -3.86 -18.07
N ALA A 231 2.61 -4.23 -19.04
CA ALA A 231 2.27 -5.27 -20.01
C ALA A 231 2.26 -6.65 -19.31
N MET A 232 1.20 -7.42 -19.51
CA MET A 232 0.98 -8.74 -18.91
C MET A 232 0.40 -9.70 -19.96
N ARG A 233 0.45 -11.01 -19.72
CA ARG A 233 -0.19 -12.00 -20.59
C ARG A 233 -1.70 -11.84 -20.56
N PRO A 234 -2.36 -11.54 -21.72
CA PRO A 234 -3.77 -11.24 -21.75
C PRO A 234 -4.66 -12.49 -21.82
N ALA A 235 -4.12 -13.65 -22.21
CA ALA A 235 -4.91 -14.77 -22.69
C ALA A 235 -5.98 -14.28 -23.69
N SER A 236 -7.25 -14.70 -23.56
CA SER A 236 -8.31 -14.30 -24.50
C SER A 236 -8.77 -12.84 -24.41
N VAL A 237 -8.25 -12.02 -23.48
CA VAL A 237 -8.51 -10.56 -23.52
C VAL A 237 -7.87 -9.92 -24.76
N ILE A 238 -6.86 -10.52 -25.39
CA ILE A 238 -6.31 -10.05 -26.68
C ILE A 238 -7.38 -9.92 -27.76
N LYS A 239 -8.46 -10.70 -27.69
CA LYS A 239 -9.60 -10.71 -28.63
C LYS A 239 -10.38 -9.38 -28.63
N LEU A 240 -10.42 -8.66 -27.51
CA LEU A 240 -10.96 -7.29 -27.47
C LEU A 240 -10.21 -6.38 -28.47
N PHE A 241 -8.90 -6.47 -28.47
CA PHE A 241 -8.02 -5.64 -29.31
C PHE A 241 -8.07 -6.09 -30.78
N ALA A 242 -8.09 -7.40 -31.01
CA ALA A 242 -8.26 -7.97 -32.35
C ALA A 242 -9.61 -7.57 -32.97
N MET A 243 -10.69 -7.58 -32.18
CA MET A 243 -12.00 -7.10 -32.60
C MET A 243 -11.92 -5.65 -33.10
N ALA A 244 -11.31 -4.76 -32.31
CA ALA A 244 -11.19 -3.34 -32.69
C ALA A 244 -10.35 -3.17 -33.98
N GLY A 245 -9.23 -3.90 -34.11
CA GLY A 245 -8.40 -3.90 -35.32
C GLY A 245 -9.10 -4.48 -36.55
N THR A 246 -9.92 -5.53 -36.37
CA THR A 246 -10.73 -6.12 -37.44
C THR A 246 -11.79 -5.16 -37.93
N TYR A 247 -12.50 -4.45 -37.03
CA TYR A 247 -13.46 -3.42 -37.45
C TYR A 247 -12.77 -2.24 -38.15
N ASP A 248 -11.53 -1.87 -37.76
CA ASP A 248 -10.77 -0.88 -38.53
C ASP A 248 -10.45 -1.38 -39.96
N SER A 249 -10.08 -2.64 -40.10
CA SER A 249 -9.85 -3.27 -41.40
C SER A 249 -11.12 -3.35 -42.26
N ILE A 250 -12.27 -3.62 -41.65
CA ILE A 250 -13.57 -3.57 -42.34
C ILE A 250 -13.87 -2.16 -42.82
N LYS A 251 -13.70 -1.15 -41.94
CA LYS A 251 -13.94 0.27 -42.28
C LYS A 251 -13.08 0.74 -43.43
N ASN A 252 -11.83 0.27 -43.49
CA ASN A 252 -10.89 0.68 -44.53
C ASN A 252 -10.92 -0.23 -45.80
N GLY A 253 -11.92 -1.10 -45.92
CA GLY A 253 -12.12 -1.99 -47.07
C GLY A 253 -11.12 -3.13 -47.23
N ARG A 254 -10.28 -3.38 -46.19
CA ARG A 254 -9.33 -4.51 -46.19
C ARG A 254 -10.04 -5.84 -46.00
N ILE A 255 -11.07 -5.85 -45.17
CA ILE A 255 -11.93 -7.02 -44.96
C ILE A 255 -13.33 -6.66 -45.44
N LYS A 256 -13.89 -7.47 -46.31
CA LYS A 256 -15.31 -7.34 -46.67
C LYS A 256 -16.21 -7.86 -45.53
N LYS A 257 -17.14 -7.04 -45.04
CA LYS A 257 -18.09 -7.43 -44.00
C LYS A 257 -19.12 -8.42 -44.63
N THR A 258 -19.05 -9.66 -44.19
CA THR A 258 -19.94 -10.75 -44.62
C THR A 258 -20.58 -11.40 -43.39
N ALA A 259 -21.66 -12.19 -43.58
CA ALA A 259 -22.24 -12.96 -42.48
C ALA A 259 -21.25 -13.93 -41.79
N GLU A 260 -20.29 -14.47 -42.55
CA GLU A 260 -19.20 -15.28 -41.97
C GLU A 260 -18.26 -14.47 -41.08
N VAL A 261 -17.87 -13.26 -41.48
CA VAL A 261 -17.05 -12.36 -40.65
C VAL A 261 -17.82 -11.94 -39.40
N ASP A 262 -19.12 -11.68 -39.52
CA ASP A 262 -19.95 -11.36 -38.35
C ASP A 262 -20.07 -12.56 -37.38
N SER A 263 -20.21 -13.81 -37.88
CA SER A 263 -20.20 -15.03 -37.08
C SER A 263 -18.83 -15.20 -36.34
N LEU A 264 -17.71 -15.04 -37.05
CA LEU A 264 -16.40 -15.13 -36.44
C LEU A 264 -16.18 -14.09 -35.33
N LEU A 265 -16.63 -12.83 -35.53
CA LEU A 265 -16.60 -11.79 -34.52
C LEU A 265 -17.46 -12.15 -33.29
N GLU A 266 -18.63 -12.71 -33.52
CA GLU A 266 -19.55 -13.15 -32.49
C GLU A 266 -18.95 -14.27 -31.66
N ASP A 267 -18.50 -15.35 -32.29
CA ASP A 267 -17.89 -16.51 -31.58
C ASP A 267 -16.61 -16.13 -30.84
N MET A 268 -15.77 -15.32 -31.48
CA MET A 268 -14.55 -14.81 -30.84
C MET A 268 -14.83 -14.07 -29.54
N ILE A 269 -15.89 -13.26 -29.47
CA ILE A 269 -16.17 -12.41 -28.29
C ILE A 269 -17.12 -13.11 -27.32
N THR A 270 -18.22 -13.67 -27.76
CA THR A 270 -19.31 -14.15 -26.88
C THR A 270 -18.96 -15.47 -26.18
N VAL A 271 -18.38 -16.43 -26.89
CA VAL A 271 -17.96 -17.73 -26.35
C VAL A 271 -16.42 -17.86 -26.23
N SER A 272 -15.71 -16.82 -26.67
CA SER A 272 -14.23 -16.77 -26.61
C SER A 272 -13.54 -17.82 -27.51
N ASP A 273 -14.11 -18.10 -28.71
CA ASP A 273 -13.54 -19.06 -29.63
C ASP A 273 -12.16 -18.67 -30.13
N ASN A 274 -11.19 -19.60 -30.10
CA ASN A 274 -9.81 -19.37 -30.47
C ASN A 274 -9.59 -19.40 -31.98
N GLU A 275 -10.26 -20.30 -32.70
CA GLU A 275 -10.10 -20.40 -34.16
C GLU A 275 -10.71 -19.20 -34.87
N SER A 276 -11.81 -18.65 -34.36
CA SER A 276 -12.37 -17.39 -34.84
C SER A 276 -11.39 -16.22 -34.71
N PHE A 277 -10.63 -16.15 -33.58
CA PHE A 277 -9.56 -15.16 -33.44
C PHE A 277 -8.44 -15.40 -34.46
N ASN A 278 -7.96 -16.63 -34.62
CA ASN A 278 -6.88 -16.96 -35.51
C ASN A 278 -7.25 -16.65 -36.98
N GLU A 279 -8.49 -17.00 -37.37
CA GLU A 279 -9.01 -16.73 -38.71
C GLU A 279 -9.18 -15.23 -38.97
N LEU A 280 -9.75 -14.47 -38.03
CA LEU A 280 -9.86 -13.01 -38.17
C LEU A 280 -8.48 -12.36 -38.25
N ALA A 281 -7.48 -12.85 -37.48
CA ALA A 281 -6.11 -12.38 -37.64
C ALA A 281 -5.58 -12.62 -39.05
N ARG A 282 -5.74 -13.83 -39.61
CA ARG A 282 -5.34 -14.12 -41.00
C ARG A 282 -6.05 -13.22 -42.04
N ARG A 283 -7.34 -12.96 -41.84
CA ARG A 283 -8.13 -12.08 -42.75
C ARG A 283 -7.73 -10.62 -42.69
N ASN A 284 -7.03 -10.17 -41.63
CA ASN A 284 -6.45 -8.84 -41.58
C ASN A 284 -5.26 -8.69 -42.52
N SER A 285 -4.63 -9.78 -42.96
CA SER A 285 -3.58 -9.81 -44.01
C SER A 285 -4.20 -9.88 -45.40
N SER A 286 -3.60 -9.21 -46.38
CA SER A 286 -4.01 -9.28 -47.79
C SER A 286 -3.70 -10.64 -48.46
N TYR A 287 -2.85 -11.46 -47.84
CA TYR A 287 -2.43 -12.78 -48.35
C TYR A 287 -2.61 -13.91 -47.34
N GLY A 288 -3.43 -13.70 -46.31
CA GLY A 288 -3.82 -14.75 -45.36
C GLY A 288 -2.77 -15.13 -44.31
N SER A 289 -1.72 -14.34 -44.13
CA SER A 289 -0.70 -14.57 -43.10
C SER A 289 -1.20 -14.13 -41.72
N PHE A 290 -1.11 -15.03 -40.75
CA PHE A 290 -1.44 -14.70 -39.35
C PHE A 290 -0.54 -13.59 -38.79
N THR A 291 0.77 -13.71 -38.98
CA THR A 291 1.76 -12.73 -38.48
C THR A 291 1.56 -11.34 -39.10
N ASP A 292 1.36 -11.26 -40.43
CA ASP A 292 1.06 -9.98 -41.06
C ASP A 292 -0.25 -9.40 -40.59
N GLY A 293 -1.28 -10.23 -40.40
CA GLY A 293 -2.56 -9.79 -39.84
C GLY A 293 -2.43 -9.23 -38.41
N CYS A 294 -1.60 -9.85 -37.55
CA CYS A 294 -1.25 -9.28 -36.25
C CYS A 294 -0.56 -7.94 -36.39
N ASN A 295 0.35 -7.77 -37.35
CA ASN A 295 0.98 -6.48 -37.63
C ASN A 295 0.00 -5.39 -38.06
N VAL A 296 -1.03 -5.76 -38.84
CA VAL A 296 -2.14 -4.84 -39.18
C VAL A 296 -2.90 -4.40 -37.93
N ILE A 297 -3.28 -5.37 -37.09
CA ILE A 297 -3.94 -5.11 -35.81
C ILE A 297 -3.07 -4.18 -34.93
N ASN A 298 -1.78 -4.48 -34.79
CA ASN A 298 -0.83 -3.72 -33.96
C ASN A 298 -0.69 -2.26 -34.46
N ARG A 299 -0.68 -2.03 -35.78
CA ARG A 299 -0.66 -0.66 -36.33
C ARG A 299 -1.92 0.13 -35.91
N TYR A 300 -3.09 -0.50 -35.93
CA TYR A 300 -4.31 0.12 -35.42
C TYR A 300 -4.20 0.41 -33.93
N LEU A 301 -3.79 -0.55 -33.12
CA LEU A 301 -3.67 -0.39 -31.67
C LEU A 301 -2.73 0.77 -31.30
N LYS A 302 -1.59 0.88 -31.98
CA LYS A 302 -0.66 2.02 -31.80
C LYS A 302 -1.35 3.35 -32.13
N LYS A 303 -2.09 3.43 -33.26
CA LYS A 303 -2.87 4.62 -33.65
C LYS A 303 -3.97 4.92 -32.63
N ALA A 304 -4.59 3.92 -32.02
CA ALA A 304 -5.62 4.06 -30.98
C ALA A 304 -5.05 4.49 -29.63
N GLY A 305 -3.71 4.53 -29.47
CA GLY A 305 -3.02 4.97 -28.26
C GLY A 305 -2.61 3.84 -27.30
N CYS A 306 -2.74 2.56 -27.71
CA CYS A 306 -2.25 1.44 -26.91
C CYS A 306 -0.73 1.39 -26.96
N THR A 307 -0.08 1.45 -25.80
CA THR A 307 1.39 1.52 -25.70
C THR A 307 2.01 0.25 -25.13
N LYS A 308 1.21 -0.62 -24.52
CA LYS A 308 1.64 -1.85 -23.82
C LYS A 308 0.91 -3.08 -24.32
N THR A 309 0.23 -2.99 -25.46
CA THR A 309 -0.58 -4.07 -26.03
C THR A 309 -0.11 -4.39 -27.43
N SER A 310 0.09 -5.69 -27.68
CA SER A 310 0.49 -6.19 -29.00
C SER A 310 0.04 -7.64 -29.22
N CYS A 311 -0.31 -7.96 -30.46
CA CYS A 311 -0.72 -9.26 -30.95
C CYS A 311 0.46 -9.91 -31.70
N HIS A 312 0.83 -11.15 -31.34
CA HIS A 312 1.99 -11.85 -31.88
C HIS A 312 1.77 -13.34 -32.11
N SER A 313 0.92 -13.97 -31.30
CA SER A 313 0.75 -15.43 -31.32
C SER A 313 -0.69 -15.85 -31.44
N SER A 314 -0.93 -16.95 -32.16
CA SER A 314 -2.23 -17.62 -32.27
C SER A 314 -2.65 -18.22 -30.93
N LEU A 315 -3.95 -18.52 -30.82
CA LEU A 315 -4.54 -19.12 -29.61
C LEU A 315 -5.07 -20.51 -29.99
N HIS A 316 -4.53 -21.53 -29.36
CA HIS A 316 -4.90 -22.92 -29.61
C HIS A 316 -4.98 -23.70 -28.30
N PRO A 317 -5.85 -24.73 -28.21
CA PRO A 317 -5.85 -25.67 -27.11
C PRO A 317 -4.66 -26.65 -27.19
N SER A 318 -4.05 -26.82 -28.39
CA SER A 318 -2.86 -27.63 -28.61
C SER A 318 -1.84 -26.91 -29.50
N SER A 319 -0.58 -27.31 -29.46
CA SER A 319 0.51 -26.66 -30.18
C SER A 319 0.61 -27.00 -31.68
N SER A 320 -0.20 -27.90 -32.22
CA SER A 320 -0.06 -28.43 -33.60
C SER A 320 -0.25 -27.38 -34.70
N SER A 321 -0.91 -26.26 -34.40
CA SER A 321 -1.12 -25.16 -35.35
C SER A 321 -0.71 -23.79 -34.79
N PHE A 322 0.18 -23.79 -33.79
CA PHE A 322 0.65 -22.57 -33.16
C PHE A 322 1.51 -21.74 -34.13
N THR A 323 1.09 -20.52 -34.38
CA THR A 323 1.80 -19.54 -35.22
C THR A 323 2.18 -18.32 -34.38
N TRP A 324 3.42 -17.88 -34.50
CA TRP A 324 3.96 -16.73 -33.80
C TRP A 324 5.15 -16.11 -34.53
N ASP A 325 5.53 -14.90 -34.17
CA ASP A 325 6.68 -14.17 -34.71
C ASP A 325 7.89 -14.15 -33.76
N GLY A 326 7.98 -15.08 -32.83
CA GLY A 326 8.99 -15.12 -31.76
C GLY A 326 8.59 -14.40 -30.49
N GLN A 327 7.45 -13.69 -30.49
CA GLN A 327 6.92 -12.95 -29.34
C GLN A 327 5.57 -13.49 -28.89
N VAL A 328 5.17 -13.17 -27.68
CA VAL A 328 3.87 -13.56 -27.12
C VAL A 328 2.91 -12.35 -27.08
N ASN A 329 1.61 -12.64 -27.11
CA ASN A 329 0.59 -11.61 -26.93
C ASN A 329 0.77 -10.92 -25.57
N MET A 330 0.75 -9.59 -25.57
CA MET A 330 0.83 -8.76 -24.37
C MET A 330 -0.32 -7.74 -24.36
N ALA A 331 -0.79 -7.39 -23.17
CA ALA A 331 -1.74 -6.28 -22.99
C ALA A 331 -1.61 -5.65 -21.60
N SER A 332 -2.13 -4.43 -21.44
CA SER A 332 -2.26 -3.81 -20.12
C SER A 332 -3.71 -3.52 -19.75
N ALA A 333 -3.99 -3.50 -18.44
CA ALA A 333 -5.32 -3.15 -17.94
C ALA A 333 -5.74 -1.73 -18.37
N LYS A 334 -4.80 -0.81 -18.46
CA LYS A 334 -5.04 0.57 -18.92
C LYS A 334 -5.38 0.62 -20.40
N ASP A 335 -4.65 -0.08 -21.27
CA ASP A 335 -4.94 -0.12 -22.70
C ASP A 335 -6.31 -0.76 -22.97
N ALA A 336 -6.66 -1.83 -22.26
CA ALA A 336 -7.99 -2.44 -22.33
C ALA A 336 -9.09 -1.45 -21.91
N GLY A 337 -8.86 -0.73 -20.82
CA GLY A 337 -9.77 0.31 -20.34
C GLY A 337 -9.96 1.45 -21.36
N MET A 338 -8.92 1.82 -22.06
CA MET A 338 -8.98 2.85 -23.09
C MET A 338 -9.80 2.39 -24.31
N ILE A 339 -9.63 1.17 -24.80
CA ILE A 339 -10.43 0.61 -25.88
C ILE A 339 -11.91 0.50 -25.47
N LEU A 340 -12.20 0.00 -24.26
CA LEU A 340 -13.56 -0.07 -23.72
C LEU A 340 -14.21 1.31 -23.58
N GLU A 341 -13.47 2.34 -23.16
CA GLU A 341 -13.99 3.71 -23.15
C GLU A 341 -14.30 4.23 -24.53
N GLN A 342 -13.43 4.00 -25.51
CA GLN A 342 -13.70 4.36 -26.91
C GLN A 342 -14.94 3.67 -27.44
N ILE A 343 -15.14 2.37 -27.16
CA ILE A 343 -16.34 1.63 -27.52
C ILE A 343 -17.57 2.25 -26.86
N TYR A 344 -17.55 2.49 -25.55
CA TYR A 344 -18.66 3.09 -24.81
C TYR A 344 -19.06 4.47 -25.35
N ARG A 345 -18.08 5.29 -25.71
CA ARG A 345 -18.31 6.64 -26.21
C ARG A 345 -18.61 6.72 -27.71
N GLY A 346 -18.70 5.60 -28.41
CA GLY A 346 -18.94 5.57 -29.85
C GLY A 346 -17.76 6.06 -30.69
N LYS A 347 -16.54 6.01 -30.16
CA LYS A 347 -15.30 6.53 -30.77
C LYS A 347 -14.32 5.46 -31.23
N CYS A 348 -14.58 4.19 -30.96
CA CYS A 348 -13.76 3.09 -31.44
C CYS A 348 -14.13 2.80 -32.90
N VAL A 349 -13.20 3.09 -33.82
CA VAL A 349 -13.35 2.97 -35.28
C VAL A 349 -14.45 3.90 -35.86
N SER A 350 -15.72 3.69 -35.47
CA SER A 350 -16.86 4.56 -35.78
C SER A 350 -17.98 4.37 -34.76
N ALA A 351 -18.97 5.26 -34.75
CA ALA A 351 -20.12 5.14 -33.84
C ALA A 351 -20.95 3.86 -34.11
N GLY A 352 -21.11 3.46 -35.38
CA GLY A 352 -21.78 2.22 -35.77
C GLY A 352 -21.02 1.00 -35.26
N TYR A 353 -19.74 0.87 -35.57
CA TYR A 353 -18.92 -0.27 -35.16
C TYR A 353 -18.72 -0.32 -33.63
N SER A 354 -18.65 0.83 -32.95
CA SER A 354 -18.65 0.85 -31.50
C SER A 354 -19.92 0.22 -30.90
N ARG A 355 -21.11 0.46 -31.49
CA ARG A 355 -22.37 -0.19 -31.06
C ARG A 355 -22.32 -1.70 -31.28
N GLU A 356 -21.83 -2.15 -32.44
CA GLU A 356 -21.68 -3.58 -32.73
C GLU A 356 -20.74 -4.23 -31.72
N MET A 357 -19.54 -3.68 -31.50
CA MET A 357 -18.59 -4.18 -30.48
C MET A 357 -19.18 -4.22 -29.08
N LEU A 358 -19.91 -3.18 -28.68
CA LEU A 358 -20.59 -3.14 -27.38
C LEU A 358 -21.63 -4.24 -27.25
N ASN A 359 -22.41 -4.49 -28.30
CA ASN A 359 -23.44 -5.55 -28.34
C ASN A 359 -22.80 -6.95 -28.21
N LEU A 360 -21.66 -7.18 -28.85
CA LEU A 360 -20.91 -8.44 -28.70
C LEU A 360 -20.43 -8.62 -27.25
N LEU A 361 -19.83 -7.60 -26.63
CA LEU A 361 -19.38 -7.66 -25.24
C LEU A 361 -20.53 -7.86 -24.24
N LEU A 362 -21.73 -7.33 -24.54
CA LEU A 362 -22.94 -7.52 -23.72
C LEU A 362 -23.51 -8.92 -23.77
N ARG A 363 -23.21 -9.67 -24.82
CA ARG A 363 -23.63 -11.07 -25.02
C ARG A 363 -22.60 -12.10 -24.58
N GLN A 364 -21.52 -11.64 -23.90
CA GLN A 364 -20.51 -12.53 -23.32
C GLN A 364 -21.15 -13.57 -22.39
N THR A 365 -20.87 -14.85 -22.64
CA THR A 365 -21.41 -15.96 -21.84
C THR A 365 -20.56 -16.28 -20.60
N ARG A 366 -19.29 -15.87 -20.57
CA ARG A 366 -18.36 -16.13 -19.48
C ARG A 366 -18.47 -15.04 -18.41
N THR A 367 -19.28 -15.29 -17.37
CA THR A 367 -19.71 -14.27 -16.39
C THR A 367 -19.22 -14.51 -14.96
N TRP A 368 -18.36 -15.48 -14.74
CA TRP A 368 -17.97 -15.91 -13.39
C TRP A 368 -16.85 -15.09 -12.73
N LYS A 369 -16.35 -14.01 -13.36
CA LYS A 369 -15.31 -13.12 -12.82
C LYS A 369 -15.89 -11.76 -12.42
N ILE A 370 -15.65 -10.67 -13.16
CA ILE A 370 -16.19 -9.33 -12.83
C ILE A 370 -17.71 -9.37 -12.64
N PRO A 371 -18.50 -9.95 -13.56
CA PRO A 371 -19.97 -9.96 -13.39
C PRO A 371 -20.44 -10.68 -12.12
N ALA A 372 -19.78 -11.78 -11.74
CA ALA A 372 -20.15 -12.54 -10.53
C ALA A 372 -19.87 -11.78 -9.21
N GLY A 373 -18.97 -10.78 -9.22
CA GLY A 373 -18.75 -9.87 -8.10
C GLY A 373 -19.72 -8.70 -8.00
N LEU A 374 -20.66 -8.57 -8.96
CA LEU A 374 -21.64 -7.48 -9.01
C LEU A 374 -22.97 -7.91 -8.37
N PRO A 375 -23.78 -6.95 -7.86
CA PRO A 375 -25.15 -7.27 -7.46
C PRO A 375 -25.98 -7.85 -8.62
N TYR A 376 -26.93 -8.70 -8.28
CA TYR A 376 -27.84 -9.28 -9.27
C TYR A 376 -28.52 -8.23 -10.17
N GLY A 377 -28.57 -8.48 -11.46
CA GLY A 377 -29.21 -7.62 -12.46
C GLY A 377 -28.34 -6.43 -12.93
N VAL A 378 -27.12 -6.26 -12.42
CA VAL A 378 -26.22 -5.22 -12.93
C VAL A 378 -25.72 -5.62 -14.32
N LYS A 379 -26.02 -4.80 -15.32
CA LYS A 379 -25.58 -5.01 -16.71
C LYS A 379 -24.07 -4.83 -16.82
N CYS A 380 -23.42 -5.77 -17.51
CA CYS A 380 -21.97 -5.79 -17.67
C CYS A 380 -21.63 -6.22 -19.10
N ALA A 381 -20.76 -5.46 -19.76
CA ALA A 381 -20.20 -5.81 -21.06
C ALA A 381 -18.73 -6.18 -20.84
N ASN A 382 -18.36 -7.47 -20.95
CA ASN A 382 -17.04 -7.93 -20.55
C ASN A 382 -16.36 -8.83 -21.59
N LYS A 383 -15.05 -9.01 -21.42
CA LYS A 383 -14.23 -10.03 -22.09
C LYS A 383 -13.27 -10.64 -21.11
N THR A 384 -13.38 -11.96 -20.94
CA THR A 384 -12.47 -12.74 -20.09
C THR A 384 -11.23 -13.22 -20.84
N GLY A 385 -10.19 -13.56 -20.09
CA GLY A 385 -9.01 -14.26 -20.57
C GLY A 385 -8.44 -15.13 -19.47
N GLU A 386 -8.23 -16.40 -19.72
CA GLU A 386 -7.74 -17.37 -18.75
C GLU A 386 -6.86 -18.44 -19.37
N ASN A 387 -5.92 -18.91 -18.58
CA ASN A 387 -5.18 -20.18 -18.70
C ASN A 387 -4.69 -20.59 -17.30
N ASP A 388 -3.90 -21.64 -17.21
CA ASP A 388 -3.41 -22.18 -15.94
C ASP A 388 -2.58 -21.17 -15.09
N SER A 389 -2.02 -20.15 -15.72
CA SER A 389 -1.13 -19.17 -15.08
C SER A 389 -1.66 -17.73 -15.06
N CYS A 390 -2.82 -17.46 -15.65
CA CYS A 390 -3.40 -16.13 -15.62
C CYS A 390 -4.94 -16.13 -15.66
N GLN A 391 -5.50 -15.18 -14.93
CA GLN A 391 -6.93 -14.91 -14.86
C GLN A 391 -7.15 -13.42 -15.12
N ASN A 392 -7.85 -13.08 -16.18
CA ASN A 392 -8.09 -11.69 -16.57
C ASN A 392 -9.59 -11.47 -16.83
N ASP A 393 -10.08 -10.26 -16.60
CA ASP A 393 -11.38 -9.81 -17.07
C ASP A 393 -11.39 -8.29 -17.23
N VAL A 394 -12.04 -7.81 -18.29
CA VAL A 394 -12.13 -6.39 -18.61
C VAL A 394 -13.56 -6.04 -18.98
N ALA A 395 -14.14 -4.98 -18.40
CA ALA A 395 -15.56 -4.73 -18.44
C ALA A 395 -15.95 -3.25 -18.47
N ILE A 396 -17.12 -2.99 -19.10
CA ILE A 396 -17.93 -1.79 -18.87
C ILE A 396 -19.07 -2.20 -17.93
N VAL A 397 -19.11 -1.66 -16.73
CA VAL A 397 -20.11 -1.96 -15.71
C VAL A 397 -21.12 -0.83 -15.62
N TYR A 398 -22.40 -1.15 -15.83
CA TYR A 398 -23.51 -0.19 -15.77
C TYR A 398 -24.08 -0.13 -14.36
N GLY A 399 -23.40 0.59 -13.48
CA GLY A 399 -23.83 0.72 -12.10
C GLY A 399 -25.00 1.69 -11.90
N LYS A 400 -25.66 1.59 -10.76
CA LYS A 400 -26.87 2.37 -10.44
C LYS A 400 -26.65 3.88 -10.43
N LYS A 401 -25.51 4.37 -9.91
CA LYS A 401 -25.16 5.80 -9.83
C LYS A 401 -24.20 6.25 -10.91
N THR A 402 -23.33 5.35 -11.37
CA THR A 402 -22.37 5.64 -12.41
C THR A 402 -22.01 4.40 -13.23
N THR A 403 -21.77 4.61 -14.52
CA THR A 403 -21.12 3.61 -15.39
C THR A 403 -19.61 3.78 -15.27
N TYR A 404 -18.88 2.68 -15.18
CA TYR A 404 -17.44 2.69 -15.06
C TYR A 404 -16.78 1.55 -15.83
N ILE A 405 -15.51 1.71 -16.13
CA ILE A 405 -14.64 0.68 -16.69
C ILE A 405 -13.90 0.02 -15.55
N LEU A 406 -13.80 -1.30 -15.61
CA LEU A 406 -12.99 -2.12 -14.70
C LEU A 406 -12.20 -3.14 -15.52
N CYS A 407 -10.89 -3.08 -15.45
CA CYS A 407 -9.97 -4.03 -16.07
C CYS A 407 -9.05 -4.61 -15.00
N ILE A 408 -9.02 -5.92 -14.90
CA ILE A 408 -8.19 -6.67 -13.95
C ILE A 408 -7.39 -7.70 -14.70
N PHE A 409 -6.07 -7.67 -14.54
CA PHE A 409 -5.14 -8.69 -14.99
C PHE A 409 -4.48 -9.32 -13.77
N ALA A 410 -4.46 -10.65 -13.72
CA ALA A 410 -3.85 -11.42 -12.64
C ALA A 410 -3.05 -12.59 -13.22
N GLN A 411 -1.74 -12.61 -12.99
CA GLN A 411 -0.88 -13.74 -13.31
C GLN A 411 -0.79 -14.64 -12.06
N THR A 412 -1.76 -15.51 -11.93
CA THR A 412 -1.95 -16.41 -10.79
C THR A 412 -2.81 -17.61 -11.20
N ASP A 413 -2.96 -18.58 -10.31
CA ASP A 413 -3.83 -19.74 -10.48
C ASP A 413 -5.32 -19.36 -10.60
N GLU A 414 -6.15 -20.29 -11.06
CA GLU A 414 -7.56 -20.06 -11.31
C GLU A 414 -8.32 -19.66 -10.04
N TYR A 415 -8.14 -20.41 -8.94
CA TYR A 415 -8.89 -20.17 -7.71
C TYR A 415 -8.59 -18.78 -7.11
N SER A 416 -7.32 -18.46 -6.97
CA SER A 416 -6.87 -17.15 -6.47
C SER A 416 -7.30 -16.00 -7.38
N GLY A 417 -7.20 -16.20 -8.71
CA GLY A 417 -7.55 -15.21 -9.70
C GLY A 417 -9.04 -14.91 -9.76
N VAL A 418 -9.88 -15.93 -9.82
CA VAL A 418 -11.35 -15.76 -9.88
C VAL A 418 -11.88 -15.09 -8.61
N ASN A 419 -11.48 -15.60 -7.42
CA ASN A 419 -11.91 -15.03 -6.14
C ASN A 419 -11.44 -13.58 -5.95
N GLY A 420 -10.20 -13.29 -6.31
CA GLY A 420 -9.63 -11.95 -6.23
C GLY A 420 -10.36 -10.96 -7.14
N ILE A 421 -10.65 -11.35 -8.40
CA ILE A 421 -11.40 -10.52 -9.35
C ILE A 421 -12.82 -10.25 -8.85
N GLN A 422 -13.54 -11.24 -8.35
CA GLN A 422 -14.89 -11.08 -7.79
C GLN A 422 -14.87 -10.13 -6.58
N THR A 423 -13.91 -10.32 -5.68
CA THR A 423 -13.75 -9.47 -4.47
C THR A 423 -13.46 -8.02 -4.83
N LEU A 424 -12.53 -7.77 -5.77
CA LEU A 424 -12.22 -6.43 -6.26
C LEU A 424 -13.45 -5.80 -6.96
N SER A 425 -14.15 -6.57 -7.81
CA SER A 425 -15.37 -6.12 -8.51
C SER A 425 -16.44 -5.65 -7.52
N SER A 426 -16.76 -6.49 -6.52
CA SER A 426 -17.72 -6.17 -5.45
C SER A 426 -17.34 -4.91 -4.66
N ARG A 427 -16.05 -4.80 -4.29
CA ARG A 427 -15.52 -3.66 -3.53
C ARG A 427 -15.62 -2.35 -4.32
N ILE A 428 -15.24 -2.38 -5.61
CA ILE A 428 -15.26 -1.21 -6.51
C ILE A 428 -16.70 -0.79 -6.78
N TYR A 429 -17.60 -1.74 -7.10
CA TYR A 429 -19.02 -1.43 -7.30
C TYR A 429 -19.61 -0.74 -6.07
N SER A 430 -19.39 -1.32 -4.89
CA SER A 430 -19.90 -0.76 -3.63
C SER A 430 -19.37 0.65 -3.34
N ALA A 431 -18.12 0.95 -3.72
CA ALA A 431 -17.55 2.29 -3.52
C ALA A 431 -18.11 3.34 -4.49
N LEU A 432 -18.32 2.96 -5.76
CA LEU A 432 -18.75 3.89 -6.81
C LEU A 432 -20.29 4.06 -6.89
N ASN A 433 -21.07 3.13 -6.34
CA ASN A 433 -22.53 3.09 -6.50
C ASN A 433 -23.33 3.12 -5.17
N ARG A 434 -22.67 3.49 -4.07
CA ARG A 434 -23.33 3.75 -2.77
C ARG A 434 -24.18 5.01 -2.76
#